data_206a2cbdb55d2426c9386ae0a59795ce
#
_entry.id   206a2cbdb55d2426c9386ae0a59795ce
#
_cell.length_a   1.000
_cell.length_b   1.000
_cell.length_c   1.000
_cell.angle_alpha   90.00
_cell.angle_beta   90.00
_cell.angle_gamma   90.00
#
_symmetry.space_group_name_H-M   'P 1'
#
loop_
_entity.id
_entity.type
_entity.pdbx_description
1 polymer ?
#
loop_
_entity_poly.entity_id
_entity_poly.type
_entity_poly.pdbx_seq_one_letter_code
_entity_poly.pdbx_strand_id
1 'polypeptide(L)'
;MALYGQSKWREALAELKAYKRMSGRLDQNHLIGDCLRALGRSAEVVPLAEEALRGKISDEAKAEAVIVAASSLADQGRYAEALALIRRARTREEVSKPYVLRLWYVTADILERSGRREEAELEFRKILRHDPAAFDVAERLSQLG
;
A
#
# COMPACT_ATOMS: atom_id res chain seq x y z
N MET A 1 -15.61 14.11 -16.93
CA MET A 1 -14.76 13.98 -15.73
C MET A 1 -13.98 12.68 -15.75
N ALA A 2 -14.66 11.54 -15.75
CA ALA A 2 -14.00 10.24 -15.74
C ALA A 2 -13.06 10.02 -16.94
N LEU A 3 -13.46 10.43 -18.13
CA LEU A 3 -12.63 10.25 -19.33
C LEU A 3 -11.34 11.05 -19.27
N TYR A 4 -11.40 12.29 -18.77
CA TYR A 4 -10.20 13.12 -18.62
C TYR A 4 -9.24 12.54 -17.58
N GLY A 5 -9.78 12.12 -16.43
CA GLY A 5 -8.99 11.46 -15.38
C GLY A 5 -8.34 10.18 -15.86
N GLN A 6 -9.09 9.34 -16.58
CA GLN A 6 -8.57 8.10 -17.17
C GLN A 6 -7.46 8.36 -18.19
N SER A 7 -7.60 9.44 -18.99
CA SER A 7 -6.57 9.82 -19.96
C SER A 7 -5.25 10.13 -19.27
N LYS A 8 -5.28 10.89 -18.17
CA LYS A 8 -4.08 11.23 -17.40
C LYS A 8 -3.44 9.98 -16.79
N TRP A 9 -4.23 9.07 -16.25
CA TRP A 9 -3.71 7.83 -15.69
C TRP A 9 -3.08 6.94 -16.75
N ARG A 10 -3.67 6.88 -17.94
CA ARG A 10 -3.11 6.11 -19.07
C ARG A 10 -1.78 6.70 -19.54
N GLU A 11 -1.68 8.03 -19.63
CA GLU A 11 -0.45 8.70 -20.01
C GLU A 11 0.65 8.46 -18.99
N ALA A 12 0.35 8.62 -17.70
CA ALA A 12 1.28 8.34 -16.62
C ALA A 12 1.76 6.89 -16.65
N LEU A 13 0.82 5.96 -16.84
CA LEU A 13 1.13 4.53 -16.91
C LEU A 13 2.10 4.24 -18.07
N ALA A 14 1.83 4.82 -19.25
CA ALA A 14 2.69 4.61 -20.41
C ALA A 14 4.12 5.12 -20.17
N GLU A 15 4.25 6.31 -19.56
CA GLU A 15 5.54 6.89 -19.22
C GLU A 15 6.31 6.05 -18.19
N LEU A 16 5.62 5.62 -17.14
CA LEU A 16 6.23 4.80 -16.09
C LEU A 16 6.68 3.44 -16.62
N LYS A 17 5.87 2.81 -17.47
CA LYS A 17 6.24 1.52 -18.09
C LYS A 17 7.43 1.69 -19.03
N ALA A 18 7.47 2.79 -19.78
CA ALA A 18 8.61 3.08 -20.66
C ALA A 18 9.90 3.26 -19.85
N TYR A 19 9.83 4.03 -18.77
CA TYR A 19 10.98 4.21 -17.87
C TYR A 19 11.45 2.88 -17.29
N LYS A 20 10.54 2.07 -16.81
CA LYS A 20 10.86 0.75 -16.26
C LYS A 20 11.56 -0.14 -17.30
N ARG A 21 11.01 -0.18 -18.52
CA ARG A 21 11.56 -0.98 -19.61
C ARG A 21 12.95 -0.53 -20.00
N MET A 22 13.17 0.79 -20.04
CA MET A 22 14.46 1.37 -20.45
C MET A 22 15.53 1.29 -19.37
N SER A 23 15.13 1.48 -18.10
CA SER A 23 16.07 1.52 -16.98
C SER A 23 16.26 0.16 -16.28
N GLY A 24 15.31 -0.75 -16.41
CA GLY A 24 15.29 -2.02 -15.67
C GLY A 24 14.98 -1.84 -14.19
N ARG A 25 14.57 -0.65 -13.76
CA ARG A 25 14.34 -0.35 -12.33
C ARG A 25 12.94 -0.72 -11.90
N LEU A 26 12.83 -1.26 -10.69
CA LEU A 26 11.55 -1.70 -10.09
C LEU A 26 11.07 -0.78 -8.98
N ASP A 27 11.81 0.28 -8.68
CA ASP A 27 11.54 1.17 -7.55
C ASP A 27 10.34 2.09 -7.75
N GLN A 28 9.76 2.09 -8.95
CA GLN A 28 8.55 2.84 -9.26
C GLN A 28 7.33 1.93 -9.48
N ASN A 29 7.43 0.65 -9.14
CA ASN A 29 6.31 -0.27 -9.28
C ASN A 29 5.05 0.18 -8.54
N HIS A 30 5.20 0.86 -7.39
CA HIS A 30 4.06 1.41 -6.64
C HIS A 30 3.29 2.46 -7.45
N LEU A 31 4.00 3.29 -8.22
CA LEU A 31 3.37 4.32 -9.06
C LEU A 31 2.63 3.68 -10.24
N ILE A 32 3.21 2.64 -10.85
CA ILE A 32 2.54 1.86 -11.90
C ILE A 32 1.27 1.23 -11.31
N GLY A 33 1.38 0.66 -10.11
CA GLY A 33 0.26 0.08 -9.40
C GLY A 33 -0.87 1.08 -9.13
N ASP A 34 -0.52 2.30 -8.73
CA ASP A 34 -1.51 3.38 -8.52
C ASP A 34 -2.28 3.69 -9.80
N CYS A 35 -1.57 3.78 -10.93
CA CYS A 35 -2.21 4.02 -12.23
C CYS A 35 -3.15 2.87 -12.61
N LEU A 36 -2.71 1.64 -12.44
CA LEU A 36 -3.53 0.46 -12.75
C LEU A 36 -4.78 0.38 -11.87
N ARG A 37 -4.61 0.68 -10.58
CA ARG A 37 -5.72 0.70 -9.64
C ARG A 37 -6.74 1.79 -10.03
N ALA A 38 -6.26 2.98 -10.38
CA ALA A 38 -7.12 4.09 -10.82
C ALA A 38 -7.87 3.75 -12.12
N LEU A 39 -7.26 2.93 -12.99
CA LEU A 39 -7.87 2.49 -14.25
C LEU A 39 -8.76 1.25 -14.09
N GLY A 40 -8.92 0.75 -12.88
CA GLY A 40 -9.72 -0.45 -12.62
C GLY A 40 -9.05 -1.76 -13.04
N ARG A 41 -7.75 -1.73 -13.30
CA ARG A 41 -6.97 -2.91 -13.73
C ARG A 41 -6.32 -3.60 -12.53
N SER A 42 -7.14 -3.96 -11.56
CA SER A 42 -6.67 -4.46 -10.26
C SER A 42 -5.94 -5.80 -10.35
N ALA A 43 -6.23 -6.63 -11.35
CA ALA A 43 -5.55 -7.92 -11.51
C ALA A 43 -4.05 -7.78 -11.81
N GLU A 44 -3.61 -6.61 -12.29
CA GLU A 44 -2.22 -6.36 -12.65
C GLU A 44 -1.39 -5.76 -11.51
N VAL A 45 -2.01 -5.42 -10.39
CA VAL A 45 -1.34 -4.69 -9.30
C VAL A 45 -0.51 -5.62 -8.42
N VAL A 46 -1.07 -6.75 -8.00
CA VAL A 46 -0.35 -7.71 -7.14
C VAL A 46 0.94 -8.23 -7.77
N PRO A 47 0.97 -8.58 -9.06
CA PRO A 47 2.23 -9.00 -9.69
C PRO A 47 3.35 -7.98 -9.58
N LEU A 48 3.04 -6.68 -9.55
CA LEU A 48 4.04 -5.62 -9.37
C LEU A 48 4.66 -5.66 -7.97
N ALA A 49 3.86 -5.92 -6.95
CA ALA A 49 4.37 -6.09 -5.59
C ALA A 49 5.22 -7.35 -5.47
N GLU A 50 4.79 -8.45 -6.08
CA GLU A 50 5.57 -9.68 -6.11
C GLU A 50 6.93 -9.47 -6.75
N GLU A 51 6.97 -8.76 -7.87
CA GLU A 51 8.20 -8.42 -8.55
C GLU A 51 9.11 -7.55 -7.69
N ALA A 52 8.54 -6.53 -7.03
CA ALA A 52 9.28 -5.64 -6.15
C ALA A 52 9.90 -6.41 -4.98
N LEU A 53 9.14 -7.32 -4.37
CA LEU A 53 9.62 -8.12 -3.23
C LEU A 53 10.82 -9.00 -3.61
N ARG A 54 10.88 -9.48 -4.84
CA ARG A 54 12.00 -10.28 -5.34
C ARG A 54 13.16 -9.44 -5.84
N GLY A 55 12.96 -8.16 -6.03
CA GLY A 55 13.94 -7.26 -6.64
C GLY A 55 14.99 -6.76 -5.67
N LYS A 56 16.06 -6.19 -6.25
CA LYS A 56 17.12 -5.54 -5.47
C LYS A 56 16.84 -4.04 -5.37
N ILE A 57 15.82 -3.70 -4.61
CA ILE A 57 15.42 -2.32 -4.35
C ILE A 57 15.32 -2.11 -2.85
N SER A 58 15.17 -0.85 -2.41
CA SER A 58 15.08 -0.52 -0.99
C SER A 58 13.87 -1.14 -0.33
N ASP A 59 13.95 -1.34 0.98
CA ASP A 59 12.81 -1.83 1.78
C ASP A 59 11.63 -0.85 1.69
N GLU A 60 11.91 0.45 1.61
CA GLU A 60 10.88 1.46 1.41
C GLU A 60 10.14 1.26 0.08
N ALA A 61 10.87 1.05 -1.01
CA ALA A 61 10.26 0.84 -2.34
C ALA A 61 9.43 -0.45 -2.36
N LYS A 62 9.89 -1.50 -1.71
CA LYS A 62 9.13 -2.75 -1.55
C LYS A 62 7.85 -2.51 -0.77
N ALA A 63 7.95 -1.79 0.34
CA ALA A 63 6.81 -1.46 1.18
C ALA A 63 5.75 -0.66 0.41
N GLU A 64 6.17 0.35 -0.35
CA GLU A 64 5.24 1.16 -1.15
C GLU A 64 4.49 0.31 -2.18
N ALA A 65 5.18 -0.59 -2.88
CA ALA A 65 4.54 -1.49 -3.83
C ALA A 65 3.53 -2.42 -3.16
N VAL A 66 3.88 -2.95 -1.98
CA VAL A 66 3.00 -3.81 -1.19
C VAL A 66 1.77 -3.05 -0.68
N ILE A 67 1.95 -1.80 -0.22
CA ILE A 67 0.83 -0.97 0.23
C ILE A 67 -0.21 -0.80 -0.87
N VAL A 68 0.23 -0.47 -2.08
CA VAL A 68 -0.69 -0.29 -3.22
C VAL A 68 -1.41 -1.60 -3.55
N ALA A 69 -0.68 -2.70 -3.59
CA ALA A 69 -1.26 -4.00 -3.92
C ALA A 69 -2.23 -4.50 -2.83
N ALA A 70 -1.87 -4.33 -1.57
CA ALA A 70 -2.74 -4.71 -0.45
C ALA A 70 -4.02 -3.87 -0.44
N SER A 71 -3.89 -2.57 -0.72
CA SER A 71 -5.05 -1.69 -0.83
C SER A 71 -5.97 -2.11 -1.98
N SER A 72 -5.39 -2.52 -3.11
CA SER A 72 -6.15 -3.04 -4.25
C SER A 72 -6.91 -4.32 -3.89
N LEU A 73 -6.25 -5.24 -3.18
CA LEU A 73 -6.91 -6.47 -2.69
C LEU A 73 -8.04 -6.14 -1.72
N ALA A 74 -7.82 -5.19 -0.81
CA ALA A 74 -8.84 -4.78 0.14
C ALA A 74 -10.06 -4.14 -0.56
N ASP A 75 -9.83 -3.36 -1.62
CA ASP A 75 -10.92 -2.80 -2.43
C ASP A 75 -11.79 -3.90 -3.04
N GLN A 76 -11.24 -5.08 -3.27
CA GLN A 76 -11.94 -6.25 -3.79
C GLN A 76 -12.54 -7.12 -2.68
N GLY A 77 -12.42 -6.72 -1.42
CA GLY A 77 -12.86 -7.52 -0.28
C GLY A 77 -11.94 -8.69 0.06
N ARG A 78 -10.77 -8.77 -0.53
CA ARG A 78 -9.80 -9.87 -0.34
C ARG A 78 -8.85 -9.53 0.81
N TYR A 79 -9.40 -9.38 2.00
CA TYR A 79 -8.66 -8.86 3.16
C TYR A 79 -7.58 -9.81 3.68
N ALA A 80 -7.84 -11.11 3.72
CA ALA A 80 -6.87 -12.09 4.19
C ALA A 80 -5.62 -12.11 3.30
N GLU A 81 -5.82 -12.02 1.99
CA GLU A 81 -4.72 -11.96 1.03
C GLU A 81 -3.94 -10.65 1.17
N ALA A 82 -4.64 -9.54 1.39
CA ALA A 82 -4.01 -8.24 1.61
C ALA A 82 -3.12 -8.26 2.85
N LEU A 83 -3.62 -8.78 3.96
CA LEU A 83 -2.85 -8.88 5.20
C LEU A 83 -1.64 -9.82 5.05
N ALA A 84 -1.81 -10.93 4.34
CA ALA A 84 -0.70 -11.86 4.09
C ALA A 84 0.41 -11.19 3.27
N LEU A 85 0.03 -10.38 2.28
CA LEU A 85 1.00 -9.66 1.46
C LEU A 85 1.78 -8.64 2.29
N ILE A 86 1.09 -7.89 3.16
CA ILE A 86 1.73 -6.92 4.04
C ILE A 86 2.75 -7.59 4.96
N ARG A 87 2.43 -8.76 5.51
CA ARG A 87 3.36 -9.49 6.39
C ARG A 87 4.68 -9.81 5.69
N ARG A 88 4.67 -10.02 4.39
CA ARG A 88 5.91 -10.28 3.63
C ARG A 88 6.83 -9.05 3.57
N ALA A 89 6.29 -7.85 3.70
CA ALA A 89 7.06 -6.61 3.72
C ALA A 89 7.50 -6.21 5.13
N ARG A 90 6.92 -6.82 6.19
CA ARG A 90 7.17 -6.48 7.59
C ARG A 90 8.24 -7.36 8.21
N THR A 91 9.34 -7.60 7.49
CA THR A 91 10.41 -8.48 7.97
C THR A 91 11.43 -7.77 8.85
N ARG A 92 11.60 -6.45 8.67
CA ARG A 92 12.50 -5.62 9.47
C ARG A 92 11.79 -4.31 9.78
N GLU A 93 11.26 -4.19 10.98
CA GLU A 93 10.53 -2.98 11.37
C GLU A 93 11.43 -2.02 12.16
N GLU A 94 12.04 -1.09 11.42
CA GLU A 94 12.74 0.03 12.04
C GLU A 94 11.75 1.19 12.19
N VAL A 95 11.27 1.39 13.40
CA VAL A 95 10.19 2.34 13.69
C VAL A 95 10.55 3.78 13.30
N SER A 96 11.85 4.11 13.26
CA SER A 96 12.32 5.41 12.82
C SER A 96 12.04 5.70 11.34
N LYS A 97 11.71 4.70 10.55
CA LYS A 97 11.45 4.86 9.12
C LYS A 97 9.96 5.14 8.88
N PRO A 98 9.63 6.24 8.19
CA PRO A 98 8.21 6.60 7.95
C PRO A 98 7.39 5.52 7.25
N TYR A 99 8.00 4.75 6.34
CA TYR A 99 7.25 3.70 5.63
C TYR A 99 6.77 2.58 6.55
N VAL A 100 7.44 2.35 7.67
CA VAL A 100 7.02 1.34 8.66
C VAL A 100 5.69 1.73 9.27
N LEU A 101 5.53 3.01 9.65
CA LEU A 101 4.26 3.50 10.17
C LEU A 101 3.16 3.44 9.12
N ARG A 102 3.48 3.67 7.85
CA ARG A 102 2.50 3.50 6.76
C ARG A 102 2.04 2.05 6.62
N LEU A 103 2.96 1.09 6.73
CA LEU A 103 2.59 -0.34 6.73
C LEU A 103 1.65 -0.68 7.88
N TRP A 104 1.92 -0.16 9.07
CA TRP A 104 1.05 -0.36 10.23
C TRP A 104 -0.31 0.28 10.02
N TYR A 105 -0.33 1.48 9.45
CA TYR A 105 -1.58 2.19 9.17
C TYR A 105 -2.46 1.41 8.19
N VAL A 106 -1.88 0.95 7.09
CA VAL A 106 -2.63 0.16 6.09
C VAL A 106 -3.10 -1.16 6.70
N THR A 107 -2.28 -1.79 7.55
CA THR A 107 -2.69 -2.99 8.29
C THR A 107 -3.92 -2.71 9.14
N ALA A 108 -3.89 -1.62 9.91
CA ALA A 108 -5.01 -1.24 10.76
C ALA A 108 -6.26 -0.93 9.95
N ASP A 109 -6.11 -0.20 8.85
CA ASP A 109 -7.20 0.14 7.94
C ASP A 109 -7.88 -1.13 7.39
N ILE A 110 -7.08 -2.09 6.93
CA ILE A 110 -7.60 -3.34 6.38
C ILE A 110 -8.29 -4.17 7.47
N LEU A 111 -7.71 -4.23 8.66
CA LEU A 111 -8.33 -4.92 9.80
C LEU A 111 -9.70 -4.32 10.13
N GLU A 112 -9.79 -2.99 10.16
CA GLU A 112 -11.06 -2.31 10.41
C GLU A 112 -12.09 -2.63 9.32
N ARG A 113 -11.68 -2.53 8.06
CA ARG A 113 -12.55 -2.81 6.91
C ARG A 113 -13.04 -4.25 6.90
N SER A 114 -12.23 -5.18 7.41
CA SER A 114 -12.60 -6.59 7.50
C SER A 114 -13.46 -6.93 8.72
N GLY A 115 -13.76 -5.94 9.56
CA GLY A 115 -14.55 -6.13 10.78
C GLY A 115 -13.75 -6.56 12.01
N ARG A 116 -12.43 -6.65 11.91
CA ARG A 116 -11.55 -7.04 13.02
C ARG A 116 -11.18 -5.80 13.85
N ARG A 117 -12.18 -5.21 14.49
CA ARG A 117 -12.07 -3.89 15.16
C ARG A 117 -11.05 -3.87 16.30
N GLU A 118 -11.02 -4.90 17.14
CA GLU A 118 -10.10 -4.93 18.28
C GLU A 118 -8.65 -4.99 17.82
N GLU A 119 -8.37 -5.77 16.80
CA GLU A 119 -7.03 -5.85 16.22
C GLU A 119 -6.64 -4.53 15.53
N ALA A 120 -7.59 -3.90 14.84
CA ALA A 120 -7.37 -2.59 14.21
C ALA A 120 -7.02 -1.55 15.27
N GLU A 121 -7.74 -1.54 16.38
CA GLU A 121 -7.51 -0.62 17.49
C GLU A 121 -6.09 -0.78 18.06
N LEU A 122 -5.65 -2.02 18.25
CA LEU A 122 -4.29 -2.28 18.75
C LEU A 122 -3.22 -1.75 17.80
N GLU A 123 -3.40 -1.94 16.50
CA GLU A 123 -2.46 -1.41 15.49
C GLU A 123 -2.46 0.12 15.48
N PHE A 124 -3.63 0.76 15.53
CA PHE A 124 -3.70 2.22 15.59
C PHE A 124 -3.03 2.78 16.85
N ARG A 125 -3.26 2.17 18.00
CA ARG A 125 -2.61 2.59 19.26
C ARG A 125 -1.10 2.45 19.21
N LYS A 126 -0.62 1.39 18.58
CA LYS A 126 0.81 1.17 18.36
C LYS A 126 1.43 2.30 17.57
N ILE A 127 0.74 2.76 16.52
CA ILE A 127 1.20 3.91 15.73
C ILE A 127 1.32 5.16 16.59
N LEU A 128 0.28 5.47 17.38
CA LEU A 128 0.25 6.66 18.22
C LEU A 128 1.34 6.68 19.30
N ARG A 129 1.75 5.50 19.79
CA ARG A 129 2.85 5.43 20.75
C ARG A 129 4.18 5.89 20.14
N HIS A 130 4.34 5.74 18.83
CA HIS A 130 5.56 6.15 18.14
C HIS A 130 5.47 7.54 17.52
N ASP A 131 4.27 7.94 17.11
CA ASP A 131 4.03 9.27 16.54
C ASP A 131 2.60 9.71 16.86
N PRO A 132 2.42 10.55 17.91
CA PRO A 132 1.09 11.03 18.30
C PRO A 132 0.37 11.83 17.24
N ALA A 133 1.10 12.36 16.24
CA ALA A 133 0.53 13.15 15.15
C ALA A 133 0.41 12.37 13.85
N ALA A 134 0.62 11.03 13.89
CA ALA A 134 0.62 10.22 12.68
C ALA A 134 -0.76 10.20 12.01
N PHE A 135 -0.82 10.64 10.74
CA PHE A 135 -2.01 10.53 9.88
C PHE A 135 -3.28 11.02 10.60
N ASP A 136 -4.38 10.31 10.42
CA ASP A 136 -5.66 10.55 11.09
C ASP A 136 -5.93 9.52 12.20
N VAL A 137 -4.87 8.92 12.76
CA VAL A 137 -5.00 7.77 13.66
C VAL A 137 -5.81 8.08 14.91
N ALA A 138 -5.54 9.24 15.54
CA ALA A 138 -6.30 9.62 16.74
C ALA A 138 -7.79 9.74 16.46
N GLU A 139 -8.14 10.31 15.31
CA GLU A 139 -9.54 10.42 14.88
C GLU A 139 -10.15 9.04 14.61
N ARG A 140 -9.41 8.17 13.91
CA ARG A 140 -9.86 6.81 13.62
C ARG A 140 -10.13 6.03 14.90
N LEU A 141 -9.26 6.15 15.89
CA LEU A 141 -9.43 5.50 17.20
C LEU A 141 -10.68 6.00 17.91
N SER A 142 -10.96 7.30 17.86
CA SER A 142 -12.17 7.84 18.49
C SER A 142 -13.45 7.30 17.85
N GLN A 143 -13.40 7.01 16.56
CA GLN A 143 -14.54 6.43 15.82
C GLN A 143 -14.74 4.95 16.13
N LEU A 144 -13.67 4.23 16.47
CA LEU A 144 -13.76 2.82 16.85
C LEU A 144 -14.30 2.60 18.26
N GLY A 145 -13.97 3.51 19.15
CA GLY A 145 -14.43 3.48 20.51
C GLY A 145 -15.86 3.98 20.62
#